data_273dc84153a9fe158e666dceba3724c0
#
_entry.id   273dc84153a9fe158e666dceba3724c0
#
_cell.length_a   1.000
_cell.length_b   1.000
_cell.length_c   1.000
_cell.angle_alpha   90.00
_cell.angle_beta   90.00
_cell.angle_gamma   90.00
#
_symmetry.space_group_name_H-M   'P 1'
#
loop_
_entity.id
_entity.type
_entity.pdbx_description
1 polymer ?
#
loop_
_entity_poly.entity_id
_entity_poly.type
_entity_poly.pdbx_seq_one_letter_code
_entity_poly.pdbx_strand_id
1 'polypeptide(L)'
;MANDESKESEAALPDPRLQSLDKLVGTWNLKHRDLNTGEEWSGRDTFEWMDRGFFLAFQHEEFGKNIKGLMIIGYEKKWGADTPSEDIIGHWFESSTGSHYTYIWEVDDKSMNFWLESKDSGMAFKGTFSDNHKTISGTWKWPGGGYELIMTKVDNK
;
A
#
# COMPACT_ATOMS: atom_id res chain seq x y z
N MET A 1 34.21 8.56 21.56
CA MET A 1 33.03 8.93 22.17
C MET A 1 32.17 9.84 21.33
N ALA A 2 32.62 11.01 20.96
CA ALA A 2 31.87 11.85 20.03
C ALA A 2 31.50 11.13 18.72
N ASN A 3 32.18 10.04 18.48
CA ASN A 3 31.97 9.27 17.25
C ASN A 3 30.61 8.58 17.14
N ASP A 4 29.96 8.33 18.27
CA ASP A 4 28.71 7.58 18.24
C ASP A 4 27.58 8.40 17.66
N GLU A 5 27.53 9.69 17.97
CA GLU A 5 26.51 10.56 17.43
C GLU A 5 26.62 10.73 15.92
N SER A 6 27.83 10.89 15.40
CA SER A 6 28.01 11.00 13.97
C SER A 6 27.70 9.70 13.25
N LYS A 7 27.95 8.55 13.88
CA LYS A 7 27.56 7.26 13.31
C LYS A 7 26.05 7.10 13.27
N GLU A 8 25.36 7.56 14.31
CA GLU A 8 23.90 7.51 14.32
C GLU A 8 23.30 8.42 13.27
N SER A 9 23.85 9.62 13.09
CA SER A 9 23.34 10.55 12.07
C SER A 9 23.63 10.05 10.66
N GLU A 10 24.65 9.22 10.48
CA GLU A 10 24.99 8.60 9.22
C GLU A 10 24.29 7.25 9.03
N ALA A 11 23.53 6.83 10.04
CA ALA A 11 22.88 5.53 10.04
C ALA A 11 21.83 5.45 8.94
N ALA A 12 21.31 4.31 8.82
CA ALA A 12 20.38 3.87 7.77
C ALA A 12 19.54 4.95 7.11
N LEU A 13 19.58 4.94 5.80
CA LEU A 13 18.66 5.71 4.95
C LEU A 13 17.67 4.74 4.30
N PRO A 14 16.47 5.22 3.97
CA PRO A 14 15.52 4.39 3.24
C PRO A 14 16.08 3.93 1.90
N ASP A 15 15.71 2.71 1.51
CA ASP A 15 16.09 2.18 0.20
C ASP A 15 15.50 3.10 -0.88
N PRO A 16 16.31 3.55 -1.86
CA PRO A 16 15.81 4.44 -2.92
C PRO A 16 14.62 3.88 -3.70
N ARG A 17 14.45 2.57 -3.75
CA ARG A 17 13.31 1.94 -4.42
C ARG A 17 11.97 2.32 -3.78
N LEU A 18 11.97 2.72 -2.51
CA LEU A 18 10.76 3.18 -1.82
C LEU A 18 10.22 4.48 -2.39
N GLN A 19 11.03 5.24 -3.13
CA GLN A 19 10.58 6.48 -3.76
C GLN A 19 9.40 6.25 -4.72
N SER A 20 9.29 5.06 -5.30
CA SER A 20 8.17 4.72 -6.17
C SER A 20 6.81 4.84 -5.47
N LEU A 21 6.79 4.74 -4.15
CA LEU A 21 5.57 4.84 -3.35
C LEU A 21 5.15 6.28 -3.07
N ASP A 22 6.03 7.26 -3.30
CA ASP A 22 5.76 8.64 -2.91
C ASP A 22 4.54 9.23 -3.62
N LYS A 23 4.26 8.80 -4.84
CA LYS A 23 3.10 9.25 -5.59
C LYS A 23 1.77 8.86 -4.96
N LEU A 24 1.79 7.90 -4.02
CA LEU A 24 0.60 7.47 -3.28
C LEU A 24 0.24 8.40 -2.13
N VAL A 25 1.18 9.21 -1.65
CA VAL A 25 0.97 10.08 -0.48
C VAL A 25 -0.21 11.01 -0.71
N GLY A 26 -1.11 11.07 0.26
CA GLY A 26 -2.30 11.89 0.21
C GLY A 26 -3.56 11.08 0.47
N THR A 27 -4.69 11.70 0.21
CA THR A 27 -6.01 11.08 0.40
C THR A 27 -6.62 10.73 -0.93
N TRP A 28 -7.20 9.54 -1.02
CA TRP A 28 -7.82 9.03 -2.23
C TRP A 28 -9.26 8.63 -1.95
N ASN A 29 -10.17 9.06 -2.79
CA ASN A 29 -11.53 8.57 -2.79
C ASN A 29 -11.58 7.26 -3.59
N LEU A 30 -12.28 6.27 -3.06
CA LEU A 30 -12.36 4.94 -3.66
C LEU A 30 -13.77 4.68 -4.17
N LYS A 31 -13.84 4.06 -5.34
CA LYS A 31 -15.10 3.57 -5.89
C LYS A 31 -14.92 2.13 -6.32
N HIS A 32 -15.67 1.24 -5.68
CA HIS A 32 -15.59 -0.20 -5.91
C HIS A 32 -16.82 -0.67 -6.69
N ARG A 33 -16.64 -1.69 -7.53
CA ARG A 33 -17.74 -2.36 -8.21
C ARG A 33 -17.49 -3.86 -8.23
N ASP A 34 -18.40 -4.62 -7.62
CA ASP A 34 -18.30 -6.07 -7.58
C ASP A 34 -18.38 -6.66 -8.98
N LEU A 35 -17.47 -7.58 -9.32
CA LEU A 35 -17.41 -8.17 -10.66
C LEU A 35 -18.58 -9.12 -10.95
N ASN A 36 -19.14 -9.74 -9.92
CA ASN A 36 -20.21 -10.71 -10.08
C ASN A 36 -21.60 -10.08 -10.03
N THR A 37 -21.79 -9.11 -9.13
CA THR A 37 -23.12 -8.54 -8.88
C THR A 37 -23.31 -7.14 -9.44
N GLY A 38 -22.20 -6.43 -9.73
CA GLY A 38 -22.25 -5.02 -10.15
C GLY A 38 -22.53 -4.05 -9.01
N GLU A 39 -22.62 -4.53 -7.77
CA GLU A 39 -22.83 -3.65 -6.62
C GLU A 39 -21.67 -2.66 -6.50
N GLU A 40 -22.02 -1.40 -6.22
CA GLU A 40 -21.02 -0.33 -6.05
C GLU A 40 -20.99 0.16 -4.61
N TRP A 41 -19.79 0.51 -4.13
CA TRP A 41 -19.63 1.15 -2.83
C TRP A 41 -18.40 2.02 -2.85
N SER A 42 -18.31 2.94 -1.91
CA SER A 42 -17.23 3.93 -1.82
C SER A 42 -16.36 3.67 -0.62
N GLY A 43 -15.21 4.31 -0.61
CA GLY A 43 -14.29 4.24 0.51
C GLY A 43 -13.27 5.36 0.44
N ARG A 44 -12.26 5.26 1.29
CA ARG A 44 -11.19 6.25 1.36
C ARG A 44 -9.91 5.61 1.82
N ASP A 45 -8.81 5.99 1.18
CA ASP A 45 -7.46 5.68 1.61
C ASP A 45 -6.70 6.96 1.90
N THR A 46 -5.93 6.95 2.98
CA THR A 46 -5.02 8.06 3.29
C THR A 46 -3.64 7.50 3.52
N PHE A 47 -2.67 7.94 2.70
CA PHE A 47 -1.29 7.48 2.73
C PHE A 47 -0.39 8.56 3.29
N GLU A 48 0.48 8.17 4.21
CA GLU A 48 1.40 9.08 4.88
C GLU A 48 2.69 8.37 5.24
N TRP A 49 3.83 9.00 4.94
CA TRP A 49 5.11 8.45 5.36
C TRP A 49 5.23 8.50 6.89
N MET A 50 5.73 7.42 7.46
CA MET A 50 6.16 7.42 8.85
C MET A 50 7.48 8.19 8.94
N ASP A 51 7.79 8.65 10.14
CA ASP A 51 9.01 9.41 10.38
C ASP A 51 10.22 8.69 9.78
N ARG A 52 11.09 9.44 9.10
CA ARG A 52 12.32 9.01 8.45
C ARG A 52 12.13 8.24 7.12
N GLY A 53 10.89 7.97 6.72
CA GLY A 53 10.60 7.49 5.37
C GLY A 53 10.88 6.03 5.08
N PHE A 54 11.02 5.18 6.09
CA PHE A 54 11.20 3.74 5.89
C PHE A 54 9.90 3.02 5.61
N PHE A 55 8.80 3.56 6.09
CA PHE A 55 7.50 2.92 5.96
C PHE A 55 6.43 3.92 5.55
N LEU A 56 5.60 3.50 4.62
CA LEU A 56 4.40 4.23 4.22
C LEU A 56 3.21 3.58 4.90
N ALA A 57 2.47 4.36 5.68
CA ALA A 57 1.27 3.88 6.34
C ALA A 57 0.05 4.36 5.58
N PHE A 58 -0.94 3.49 5.36
CA PHE A 58 -2.21 3.99 4.87
C PHE A 58 -3.37 3.42 5.67
N GLN A 59 -4.34 4.29 5.88
CA GLN A 59 -5.59 3.93 6.52
C GLN A 59 -6.63 3.74 5.43
N HIS A 60 -7.39 2.67 5.56
CA HIS A 60 -8.37 2.25 4.58
C HIS A 60 -9.73 2.10 5.22
N GLU A 61 -10.76 2.59 4.55
CA GLU A 61 -12.13 2.43 4.99
C GLU A 61 -13.04 2.24 3.78
N GLU A 62 -13.92 1.23 3.86
CA GLU A 62 -14.98 1.01 2.88
C GLU A 62 -16.32 1.31 3.53
N PHE A 63 -17.00 2.32 2.99
CA PHE A 63 -18.25 2.82 3.58
C PHE A 63 -19.40 1.84 3.34
N GLY A 64 -20.13 1.55 4.40
CA GLY A 64 -21.26 0.63 4.31
C GLY A 64 -20.91 -0.84 4.30
N LYS A 65 -19.62 -1.18 4.33
CA LYS A 65 -19.15 -2.58 4.33
C LYS A 65 -18.56 -3.00 5.67
N ASN A 66 -18.42 -2.07 6.59
CA ASN A 66 -17.78 -2.32 7.88
C ASN A 66 -16.35 -2.88 7.73
N ILE A 67 -15.63 -2.34 6.73
CA ILE A 67 -14.22 -2.70 6.52
C ILE A 67 -13.38 -1.47 6.82
N LYS A 68 -12.44 -1.64 7.74
CA LYS A 68 -11.55 -0.57 8.17
C LYS A 68 -10.25 -1.16 8.67
N GLY A 69 -9.15 -0.56 8.26
CA GLY A 69 -7.86 -1.08 8.67
C GLY A 69 -6.71 -0.16 8.36
N LEU A 70 -5.52 -0.66 8.69
CA LEU A 70 -4.26 0.05 8.52
C LEU A 70 -3.28 -0.88 7.83
N MET A 71 -2.54 -0.36 6.86
CA MET A 71 -1.43 -1.09 6.26
C MET A 71 -0.14 -0.31 6.44
N ILE A 72 0.92 -1.01 6.78
CA ILE A 72 2.28 -0.47 6.87
C ILE A 72 3.11 -1.12 5.77
N ILE A 73 3.65 -0.32 4.87
CA ILE A 73 4.34 -0.77 3.66
C ILE A 73 5.81 -0.38 3.70
N GLY A 74 6.70 -1.33 3.49
CA GLY A 74 8.14 -1.08 3.46
C GLY A 74 8.92 -2.36 3.26
N TYR A 75 10.24 -2.25 3.31
CA TYR A 75 11.09 -3.44 3.29
C TYR A 75 11.18 -4.03 4.69
N GLU A 76 11.21 -5.36 4.76
CA GLU A 76 11.51 -6.02 6.02
C GLU A 76 13.01 -6.13 6.21
N LYS A 77 13.48 -5.77 7.38
CA LYS A 77 14.86 -6.00 7.78
C LYS A 77 14.83 -6.68 9.14
N LYS A 78 15.08 -7.98 9.14
CA LYS A 78 15.03 -8.77 10.36
C LYS A 78 16.15 -8.37 11.31
N TRP A 79 15.93 -8.62 12.57
CA TRP A 79 16.92 -8.36 13.59
C TRP A 79 18.25 -9.06 13.23
N GLY A 80 19.33 -8.29 13.20
CA GLY A 80 20.64 -8.80 12.84
C GLY A 80 20.92 -8.94 11.36
N ALA A 81 19.96 -8.64 10.49
CA ALA A 81 20.18 -8.70 9.05
C ALA A 81 20.93 -7.47 8.56
N ASP A 82 21.83 -7.67 7.60
CA ASP A 82 22.60 -6.59 6.99
C ASP A 82 21.81 -5.89 5.88
N THR A 83 20.93 -6.63 5.23
CA THR A 83 20.17 -6.14 4.08
C THR A 83 18.68 -6.35 4.28
N PRO A 84 17.84 -5.48 3.68
CA PRO A 84 16.40 -5.68 3.71
C PRO A 84 15.94 -6.77 2.75
N SER A 85 14.67 -7.12 2.83
CA SER A 85 14.02 -8.05 1.90
C SER A 85 14.12 -7.54 0.46
N GLU A 86 14.01 -8.46 -0.50
CA GLU A 86 13.96 -8.07 -1.92
C GLU A 86 12.67 -7.35 -2.26
N ASP A 87 11.58 -7.79 -1.66
CA ASP A 87 10.26 -7.27 -1.95
C ASP A 87 9.82 -6.24 -0.92
N ILE A 88 9.02 -5.29 -1.36
CA ILE A 88 8.30 -4.38 -0.49
C ILE A 88 7.12 -5.14 0.08
N ILE A 89 6.98 -5.14 1.39
CA ILE A 89 5.95 -5.90 2.10
C ILE A 89 4.96 -4.95 2.74
N GLY A 90 3.67 -5.22 2.56
CA GLY A 90 2.60 -4.51 3.27
C GLY A 90 2.04 -5.40 4.38
N HIS A 91 1.94 -4.84 5.57
CA HIS A 91 1.33 -5.51 6.72
C HIS A 91 -0.04 -4.91 6.95
N TRP A 92 -1.07 -5.69 6.71
CA TRP A 92 -2.46 -5.26 6.83
C TRP A 92 -3.05 -5.70 8.16
N PHE A 93 -3.65 -4.73 8.84
CA PHE A 93 -4.34 -4.95 10.12
C PHE A 93 -5.78 -4.49 9.96
N GLU A 94 -6.70 -5.42 9.90
CA GLU A 94 -8.11 -5.08 9.74
C GLU A 94 -8.77 -4.95 11.12
N SER A 95 -9.08 -3.71 11.49
CA SER A 95 -9.62 -3.43 12.83
C SER A 95 -11.06 -3.91 12.98
N SER A 96 -11.80 -4.07 11.88
CA SER A 96 -13.18 -4.53 11.95
C SER A 96 -13.32 -6.02 12.24
N THR A 97 -12.30 -6.84 11.94
CA THR A 97 -12.35 -8.30 12.13
C THR A 97 -11.21 -8.85 12.98
N GLY A 98 -10.16 -8.06 13.21
CA GLY A 98 -8.95 -8.52 13.88
C GLY A 98 -8.05 -9.37 12.99
N SER A 99 -8.27 -9.34 11.68
CA SER A 99 -7.44 -10.09 10.73
C SER A 99 -6.13 -9.38 10.44
N HIS A 100 -5.09 -10.16 10.20
CA HIS A 100 -3.78 -9.65 9.83
C HIS A 100 -3.25 -10.46 8.66
N TYR A 101 -2.85 -9.76 7.58
CA TYR A 101 -2.31 -10.38 6.38
C TYR A 101 -1.07 -9.63 5.92
N THR A 102 -0.24 -10.28 5.11
CA THR A 102 0.86 -9.62 4.42
C THR A 102 0.62 -9.61 2.93
N TYR A 103 1.13 -8.57 2.28
CA TYR A 103 1.03 -8.39 0.82
C TYR A 103 2.40 -8.07 0.26
N ILE A 104 2.66 -8.50 -0.97
CA ILE A 104 3.83 -8.07 -1.71
C ILE A 104 3.41 -6.91 -2.60
N TRP A 105 4.16 -5.83 -2.59
CA TRP A 105 3.86 -4.61 -3.34
C TRP A 105 4.88 -4.35 -4.43
N GLU A 106 4.39 -3.98 -5.61
CA GLU A 106 5.21 -3.46 -6.69
C GLU A 106 4.55 -2.22 -7.25
N VAL A 107 5.25 -1.10 -7.18
CA VAL A 107 4.77 0.18 -7.71
C VAL A 107 5.86 0.76 -8.60
N ASP A 108 5.49 1.12 -9.82
CA ASP A 108 6.38 1.84 -10.73
C ASP A 108 5.66 3.10 -11.22
N ASP A 109 6.19 3.73 -12.27
CA ASP A 109 5.62 4.96 -12.78
C ASP A 109 4.22 4.78 -13.37
N LYS A 110 3.90 3.58 -13.84
CA LYS A 110 2.64 3.30 -14.56
C LYS A 110 1.70 2.38 -13.82
N SER A 111 2.18 1.62 -12.84
CA SER A 111 1.35 0.59 -12.22
C SER A 111 1.53 0.49 -10.72
N MET A 112 0.48 0.03 -10.07
CA MET A 112 0.46 -0.31 -8.66
C MET A 112 -0.14 -1.70 -8.53
N ASN A 113 0.68 -2.66 -8.09
CA ASN A 113 0.24 -4.04 -7.95
C ASN A 113 0.56 -4.54 -6.55
N PHE A 114 -0.33 -5.36 -5.99
CA PHE A 114 -0.02 -6.06 -4.76
C PHE A 114 -0.72 -7.42 -4.73
N TRP A 115 -0.06 -8.38 -4.09
CA TRP A 115 -0.50 -9.78 -4.02
C TRP A 115 -0.60 -10.20 -2.57
N LEU A 116 -1.65 -10.93 -2.25
CA LEU A 116 -1.79 -11.50 -0.90
C LEU A 116 -0.74 -12.60 -0.69
N GLU A 117 0.09 -12.42 0.31
CA GLU A 117 1.14 -13.34 0.76
C GLU A 117 2.26 -13.61 -0.24
N SER A 118 1.94 -13.98 -1.48
CA SER A 118 2.95 -14.26 -2.51
C SER A 118 2.40 -13.94 -3.89
N LYS A 119 3.31 -13.75 -4.85
CA LYS A 119 2.90 -13.46 -6.23
C LYS A 119 2.16 -14.63 -6.89
N ASP A 120 2.23 -15.81 -6.30
CA ASP A 120 1.57 -17.02 -6.81
C ASP A 120 0.24 -17.31 -6.12
N SER A 121 -0.20 -16.46 -5.21
CA SER A 121 -1.39 -16.72 -4.41
C SER A 121 -2.70 -16.77 -5.21
N GLY A 122 -2.72 -16.17 -6.38
CA GLY A 122 -3.96 -16.04 -7.17
C GLY A 122 -4.87 -14.93 -6.66
N MET A 123 -4.43 -14.15 -5.68
CA MET A 123 -5.17 -13.04 -5.09
C MET A 123 -4.34 -11.78 -5.23
N ALA A 124 -4.77 -10.88 -6.11
CA ALA A 124 -3.96 -9.73 -6.45
C ALA A 124 -4.80 -8.53 -6.87
N PHE A 125 -4.28 -7.35 -6.55
CA PHE A 125 -4.73 -6.10 -7.15
C PHE A 125 -3.74 -5.71 -8.23
N LYS A 126 -4.26 -5.34 -9.40
CA LYS A 126 -3.44 -4.82 -10.49
C LYS A 126 -4.07 -3.53 -10.98
N GLY A 127 -3.34 -2.43 -10.85
CA GLY A 127 -3.83 -1.11 -11.19
C GLY A 127 -2.87 -0.34 -12.07
N THR A 128 -3.42 0.66 -12.75
CA THR A 128 -2.69 1.54 -13.66
C THR A 128 -2.90 2.99 -13.24
N PHE A 129 -1.82 3.75 -13.18
CA PHE A 129 -1.88 5.19 -12.93
C PHE A 129 -2.27 5.95 -14.18
N SER A 130 -3.06 7.01 -14.01
CA SER A 130 -3.23 8.02 -15.05
C SER A 130 -1.90 8.78 -15.25
N ASP A 131 -1.78 9.50 -16.36
CA ASP A 131 -0.54 10.23 -16.70
C ASP A 131 -0.12 11.23 -15.61
N ASN A 132 -1.08 11.86 -14.94
CA ASN A 132 -0.78 12.81 -13.86
C ASN A 132 -0.71 12.16 -12.48
N HIS A 133 -0.82 10.84 -12.39
CA HIS A 133 -0.78 10.07 -11.14
C HIS A 133 -1.88 10.44 -10.14
N LYS A 134 -3.00 11.01 -10.61
CA LYS A 134 -4.10 11.39 -9.74
C LYS A 134 -5.26 10.41 -9.77
N THR A 135 -5.20 9.42 -10.63
CA THR A 135 -6.20 8.36 -10.73
C THR A 135 -5.51 7.02 -10.86
N ILE A 136 -6.02 6.03 -10.14
CA ILE A 136 -5.58 4.66 -10.26
C ILE A 136 -6.81 3.83 -10.61
N SER A 137 -6.73 3.05 -11.67
CA SER A 137 -7.82 2.15 -12.08
C SER A 137 -7.30 0.73 -12.08
N GLY A 138 -7.98 -0.17 -11.40
CA GLY A 138 -7.52 -1.53 -11.32
C GLY A 138 -8.58 -2.51 -10.88
N THR A 139 -8.16 -3.75 -10.69
CA THR A 139 -9.04 -4.84 -10.31
C THR A 139 -8.38 -5.67 -9.23
N TRP A 140 -9.11 -5.90 -8.16
CA TRP A 140 -8.75 -6.87 -7.13
C TRP A 140 -9.46 -8.17 -7.47
N LYS A 141 -8.69 -9.25 -7.60
CA LYS A 141 -9.24 -10.56 -7.96
C LYS A 141 -8.80 -11.64 -7.00
N TRP A 142 -9.73 -12.56 -6.72
CA TRP A 142 -9.47 -13.82 -6.03
C TRP A 142 -10.24 -14.92 -6.75
N PRO A 143 -9.96 -16.21 -6.48
CA PRO A 143 -10.72 -17.30 -7.12
C PRO A 143 -12.22 -17.17 -6.85
N GLY A 144 -12.99 -17.00 -7.93
CA GLY A 144 -14.46 -16.90 -7.85
C GLY A 144 -15.01 -15.51 -7.68
N GLY A 145 -14.19 -14.46 -7.56
CA GLY A 145 -14.71 -13.11 -7.38
C GLY A 145 -13.68 -12.01 -7.55
N GLY A 146 -14.11 -10.81 -7.22
CA GLY A 146 -13.29 -9.64 -7.28
C GLY A 146 -14.10 -8.37 -7.43
N TYR A 147 -13.40 -7.23 -7.52
CA TYR A 147 -14.03 -5.94 -7.78
C TYR A 147 -13.12 -5.04 -8.60
N GLU A 148 -13.72 -4.14 -9.34
CA GLU A 148 -13.02 -3.03 -9.97
C GLU A 148 -12.89 -1.91 -8.95
N LEU A 149 -11.76 -1.22 -8.99
CA LEU A 149 -11.49 -0.11 -8.09
C LEU A 149 -10.99 1.08 -8.89
N ILE A 150 -11.59 2.24 -8.65
CA ILE A 150 -11.09 3.51 -9.15
C ILE A 150 -10.75 4.36 -7.94
N MET A 151 -9.50 4.79 -7.87
CA MET A 151 -9.00 5.68 -6.81
C MET A 151 -8.75 7.04 -7.42
N THR A 152 -9.30 8.08 -6.82
CA THR A 152 -9.12 9.45 -7.27
C THR A 152 -8.52 10.28 -6.14
N LYS A 153 -7.38 10.91 -6.43
CA LYS A 153 -6.69 11.70 -5.41
C LYS A 153 -7.47 12.97 -5.11
N VAL A 154 -7.64 13.24 -3.82
CA VAL A 154 -8.31 14.44 -3.34
C VAL A 154 -7.31 15.59 -3.39
N ASP A 155 -7.70 16.68 -4.03
CA ASP A 155 -6.87 17.87 -4.05
C ASP A 155 -6.93 18.58 -2.70
N ASN A 156 -5.75 18.78 -2.11
CA ASN A 156 -5.63 19.56 -0.89
C ASN A 156 -5.45 21.03 -1.27
N LYS A 157 -6.35 21.85 -0.80
CA LYS A 157 -6.25 23.29 -1.00
C LYS A 157 -5.96 24.01 0.30
#